data_b7bf746a152f788d0b6c824b45f3188c
#
_entry.id   b7bf746a152f788d0b6c824b45f3188c
#
_cell.length_a   1.000
_cell.length_b   1.000
_cell.length_c   1.000
_cell.angle_alpha   90.00
_cell.angle_beta   90.00
_cell.angle_gamma   90.00
#
_symmetry.space_group_name_H-M   'P 1'
#
loop_
_entity.id
_entity.type
_entity.pdbx_description
1 polymer ?
#
loop_
_entity_poly.entity_id
_entity_poly.type
_entity_poly.pdbx_seq_one_letter_code
_entity_poly.pdbx_strand_id
1 'polypeptide(L)'
;MLFSKKTMSVIIGAALSAIILTACGGQKTDSASEPDQTANEPEAAGETRTLTDGMGNTVEVPVHPERIIASYLEDHLVALGMKPVAQWSVNDGQSIQGYLQDDLEGIPTIPHDLPFEAVQALKPDLIIMDSASMVEGGKYEQYSQIAPTYVIGKDVNTDWREELKLIGEVLGKEEEANKVLEEYEAKAAEAKAVIEEKAGRPPVAAVWLVGGQFFIVNEHFSSGAVMYGDLGLKAPQVVQEISENTVDNWSPISLEKLVELDAEYLFLINSDGNESTPLSDTLWKSVPAVQAGNVFEFSENESWLYTGAIANSQIIDHILDCLGE
;
A
#
# COMPACT_ATOMS: atom_id res chain seq x y z
N MET A 1 50.68 15.24 39.06
CA MET A 1 50.86 14.34 40.20
C MET A 1 50.28 13.03 39.79
N LEU A 2 51.07 12.14 39.34
CA LEU A 2 51.88 11.11 39.95
C LEU A 2 51.06 9.91 40.47
N PHE A 3 51.28 8.81 39.74
CA PHE A 3 51.57 7.41 40.19
C PHE A 3 50.35 6.58 40.61
N SER A 4 50.20 5.28 40.34
CA SER A 4 51.14 4.21 40.05
C SER A 4 50.42 2.96 39.60
N LYS A 5 50.93 2.30 38.63
CA LYS A 5 51.08 0.90 38.26
C LYS A 5 51.13 -0.14 39.43
N LYS A 6 50.62 -1.35 39.16
CA LYS A 6 51.28 -2.68 39.33
C LYS A 6 50.26 -3.79 39.02
N THR A 7 50.40 -4.55 38.03
CA THR A 7 51.22 -5.73 37.62
C THR A 7 50.99 -7.00 38.38
N MET A 8 50.71 -8.08 37.56
CA MET A 8 51.22 -9.45 37.60
C MET A 8 50.62 -10.40 38.64
N SER A 9 50.22 -11.61 38.36
CA SER A 9 50.86 -12.76 37.69
C SER A 9 49.92 -13.93 37.46
N VAL A 10 50.01 -14.52 36.33
CA VAL A 10 50.09 -15.92 35.87
C VAL A 10 50.22 -17.00 36.96
N ILE A 11 49.41 -18.09 36.86
CA ILE A 11 49.89 -19.46 37.04
C ILE A 11 49.06 -20.44 36.20
N ILE A 12 49.76 -21.24 35.45
CA ILE A 12 49.45 -22.37 34.58
C ILE A 12 49.20 -23.62 35.44
N GLY A 13 48.25 -24.44 35.01
CA GLY A 13 48.10 -25.78 35.58
C GLY A 13 47.34 -26.71 34.63
N ALA A 14 48.08 -27.39 33.76
CA ALA A 14 47.61 -28.52 32.97
C ALA A 14 47.68 -29.83 33.77
N ALA A 15 46.66 -30.69 33.62
CA ALA A 15 46.82 -32.11 33.85
C ALA A 15 45.83 -32.93 33.04
N LEU A 16 46.36 -33.68 32.12
CA LEU A 16 45.80 -34.85 31.41
C LEU A 16 45.53 -36.04 32.34
N SER A 17 44.51 -36.85 31.99
CA SER A 17 44.49 -38.33 31.99
C SER A 17 43.08 -38.81 31.68
N ALA A 18 42.76 -39.38 30.59
CA ALA A 18 42.97 -40.64 29.89
C ALA A 18 42.26 -41.85 30.54
N ILE A 19 41.24 -42.35 29.79
CA ILE A 19 40.87 -43.77 29.50
C ILE A 19 40.45 -44.68 30.65
N ILE A 20 39.30 -45.40 30.50
CA ILE A 20 39.21 -46.86 30.24
C ILE A 20 37.74 -47.24 29.89
N LEU A 21 37.60 -47.97 28.80
CA LEU A 21 36.45 -48.80 28.42
C LEU A 21 36.39 -50.05 29.33
N THR A 22 35.18 -50.47 29.64
CA THR A 22 34.87 -51.91 29.63
C THR A 22 33.38 -52.21 29.55
N ALA A 23 33.08 -53.28 28.87
CA ALA A 23 31.86 -53.75 28.30
C ALA A 23 31.03 -54.66 29.25
N CYS A 24 29.79 -54.88 28.78
CA CYS A 24 28.92 -56.07 28.94
C CYS A 24 28.22 -56.35 30.26
N GLY A 25 26.89 -56.53 30.09
CA GLY A 25 26.11 -57.44 30.91
C GLY A 25 24.69 -57.02 31.15
N GLY A 26 23.74 -57.58 30.37
CA GLY A 26 22.32 -57.27 30.41
C GLY A 26 21.62 -57.79 31.68
N GLN A 27 20.46 -57.14 31.94
CA GLN A 27 19.24 -57.86 32.38
C GLN A 27 18.05 -56.82 32.37
N LYS A 28 16.91 -57.28 31.85
CA LYS A 28 15.64 -56.62 31.83
C LYS A 28 15.07 -56.34 33.22
N THR A 29 14.48 -55.16 33.44
CA THR A 29 13.18 -55.06 34.13
C THR A 29 12.56 -53.67 33.89
N ASP A 30 11.29 -53.73 33.65
CA ASP A 30 10.19 -52.81 33.49
C ASP A 30 10.28 -51.35 33.95
N SER A 31 9.77 -50.50 33.00
CA SER A 31 8.73 -49.47 33.18
C SER A 31 8.97 -48.29 34.10
N ALA A 32 9.27 -47.13 33.48
CA ALA A 32 8.59 -45.87 33.80
C ALA A 32 8.80 -44.92 32.62
N SER A 33 7.71 -44.52 32.00
CA SER A 33 7.67 -43.51 30.91
C SER A 33 8.04 -42.14 31.50
N GLU A 34 9.19 -41.61 31.14
CA GLU A 34 9.45 -40.16 31.22
C GLU A 34 8.85 -39.50 30.00
N PRO A 35 8.19 -38.32 30.14
CA PRO A 35 7.68 -37.58 28.98
C PRO A 35 8.87 -37.03 28.20
N ASP A 36 8.92 -37.42 26.95
CA ASP A 36 9.75 -36.85 25.88
C ASP A 36 9.51 -35.34 25.82
N GLN A 37 10.40 -34.55 26.41
CA GLN A 37 10.53 -33.14 26.15
C GLN A 37 11.21 -33.02 24.78
N THR A 38 10.41 -33.05 23.71
CA THR A 38 10.80 -32.47 22.44
C THR A 38 11.05 -31.00 22.72
N ALA A 39 12.30 -30.64 22.97
CA ALA A 39 12.75 -29.27 22.82
C ALA A 39 12.40 -28.85 21.40
N ASN A 40 11.50 -27.92 21.26
CA ASN A 40 11.37 -27.17 20.03
C ASN A 40 12.75 -26.57 19.75
N GLU A 41 13.44 -27.11 18.75
CA GLU A 41 14.54 -26.37 18.12
C GLU A 41 13.91 -25.04 17.67
N PRO A 42 14.56 -23.89 17.95
CA PRO A 42 14.11 -22.63 17.37
C PRO A 42 14.16 -22.84 15.84
N GLU A 43 13.02 -22.64 15.20
CA GLU A 43 12.92 -22.53 13.74
C GLU A 43 14.09 -21.65 13.30
N ALA A 44 14.90 -22.13 12.37
CA ALA A 44 16.08 -21.40 11.91
C ALA A 44 15.59 -20.04 11.44
N ALA A 45 16.05 -18.98 12.11
CA ALA A 45 15.75 -17.61 11.69
C ALA A 45 16.19 -17.51 10.21
N GLY A 46 15.23 -17.21 9.31
CA GLY A 46 15.51 -17.06 7.89
C GLY A 46 16.59 -16.00 7.67
N GLU A 47 17.22 -16.01 6.52
CA GLU A 47 18.19 -14.97 6.13
C GLU A 47 17.51 -13.59 6.13
N THR A 48 18.16 -12.58 6.73
CA THR A 48 17.64 -11.22 6.82
C THR A 48 18.56 -10.22 6.13
N ARG A 49 18.01 -9.07 5.74
CA ARG A 49 18.73 -7.89 5.23
C ARG A 49 18.48 -6.71 6.16
N THR A 50 19.52 -5.94 6.43
CA THR A 50 19.41 -4.74 7.24
C THR A 50 19.08 -3.56 6.34
N LEU A 51 17.90 -2.95 6.52
CA LEU A 51 17.46 -1.76 5.79
C LEU A 51 17.20 -0.60 6.76
N THR A 52 17.19 0.63 6.23
CA THR A 52 16.78 1.82 6.98
C THR A 52 15.45 2.30 6.45
N ASP A 53 14.43 2.38 7.31
CA ASP A 53 13.08 2.82 6.93
C ASP A 53 12.96 4.36 6.77
N GLY A 54 11.81 4.84 6.31
CA GLY A 54 11.54 6.26 6.10
C GLY A 54 11.55 7.12 7.37
N MET A 55 11.46 6.50 8.56
CA MET A 55 11.62 7.18 9.86
C MET A 55 13.06 7.20 10.35
N GLY A 56 13.97 6.45 9.70
CA GLY A 56 15.38 6.30 10.09
C GLY A 56 15.62 5.14 11.05
N ASN A 57 14.68 4.23 11.23
CA ASN A 57 14.87 3.02 12.02
C ASN A 57 15.67 1.99 11.22
N THR A 58 16.51 1.22 11.91
CA THR A 58 17.19 0.05 11.32
C THR A 58 16.29 -1.17 11.49
N VAL A 59 15.92 -1.82 10.39
CA VAL A 59 14.98 -2.96 10.34
C VAL A 59 15.67 -4.17 9.74
N GLU A 60 15.60 -5.32 10.42
CA GLU A 60 16.04 -6.62 9.92
C GLU A 60 14.90 -7.28 9.12
N VAL A 61 14.88 -7.06 7.83
CA VAL A 61 13.82 -7.53 6.93
C VAL A 61 14.15 -8.94 6.44
N PRO A 62 13.22 -9.92 6.47
CA PRO A 62 13.43 -11.24 5.87
C PRO A 62 13.78 -11.13 4.38
N VAL A 63 14.72 -11.94 3.91
CA VAL A 63 15.08 -11.97 2.47
C VAL A 63 13.93 -12.50 1.63
N HIS A 64 13.13 -13.42 2.18
CA HIS A 64 11.97 -14.02 1.53
C HIS A 64 10.74 -13.95 2.47
N PRO A 65 10.11 -12.77 2.62
CA PRO A 65 8.90 -12.67 3.45
C PRO A 65 7.74 -13.40 2.76
N GLU A 66 7.01 -14.20 3.53
CA GLU A 66 5.87 -14.98 3.04
C GLU A 66 4.53 -14.49 3.60
N ARG A 67 4.57 -13.81 4.76
CA ARG A 67 3.41 -13.40 5.52
C ARG A 67 3.38 -11.88 5.74
N ILE A 68 3.11 -11.18 4.66
CA ILE A 68 3.21 -9.72 4.63
C ILE A 68 1.87 -9.08 5.01
N ILE A 69 1.92 -8.10 5.90
CA ILE A 69 0.86 -7.09 6.09
C ILE A 69 1.36 -5.78 5.49
N ALA A 70 0.63 -5.24 4.53
CA ALA A 70 0.92 -3.98 3.86
C ALA A 70 -0.42 -3.27 3.55
N SER A 71 -1.08 -2.84 4.64
CA SER A 71 -2.43 -2.27 4.59
C SER A 71 -2.47 -1.00 3.75
N TYR A 72 -3.39 -0.95 2.79
CA TYR A 72 -3.56 0.10 1.79
C TYR A 72 -2.44 0.18 0.73
N LEU A 73 -1.46 -0.75 0.78
CA LEU A 73 -0.36 -0.88 -0.18
C LEU A 73 -0.50 -2.17 -1.03
N GLU A 74 -1.70 -2.76 -1.04
CA GLU A 74 -1.98 -4.02 -1.73
C GLU A 74 -1.72 -3.94 -3.23
N ASP A 75 -1.97 -2.78 -3.87
CA ASP A 75 -1.68 -2.54 -5.29
C ASP A 75 -0.22 -2.83 -5.62
N HIS A 76 0.69 -2.30 -4.81
CA HIS A 76 2.14 -2.49 -4.99
C HIS A 76 2.54 -3.95 -4.78
N LEU A 77 1.96 -4.64 -3.79
CA LEU A 77 2.24 -6.06 -3.58
C LEU A 77 1.80 -6.90 -4.79
N VAL A 78 0.58 -6.69 -5.26
CA VAL A 78 0.03 -7.41 -6.41
C VAL A 78 0.83 -7.11 -7.67
N ALA A 79 1.18 -5.85 -7.91
CA ALA A 79 2.03 -5.45 -9.04
C ALA A 79 3.41 -6.15 -9.03
N LEU A 80 3.96 -6.44 -7.84
CA LEU A 80 5.20 -7.17 -7.65
C LEU A 80 5.02 -8.71 -7.61
N GLY A 81 3.80 -9.20 -7.89
CA GLY A 81 3.47 -10.63 -7.86
C GLY A 81 3.39 -11.23 -6.46
N MET A 82 3.15 -10.41 -5.44
CA MET A 82 3.01 -10.81 -4.05
C MET A 82 1.55 -10.67 -3.58
N LYS A 83 1.20 -11.37 -2.50
CA LYS A 83 -0.14 -11.25 -1.89
C LYS A 83 0.00 -11.01 -0.38
N PRO A 84 -0.78 -10.09 0.21
CA PRO A 84 -0.79 -9.91 1.65
C PRO A 84 -1.48 -11.08 2.35
N VAL A 85 -1.24 -11.26 3.66
CA VAL A 85 -1.99 -12.24 4.46
C VAL A 85 -3.36 -11.72 4.90
N ALA A 86 -3.58 -10.42 4.78
CA ALA A 86 -4.88 -9.78 4.94
C ALA A 86 -4.93 -8.51 4.10
N GLN A 87 -6.11 -8.19 3.56
CA GLN A 87 -6.36 -6.99 2.78
C GLN A 87 -7.05 -5.91 3.62
N TRP A 88 -6.69 -4.66 3.35
CA TRP A 88 -7.28 -3.49 3.96
C TRP A 88 -8.81 -3.47 3.82
N SER A 89 -9.48 -2.96 4.86
CA SER A 89 -10.92 -2.75 4.81
C SER A 89 -11.38 -1.66 5.76
N VAL A 90 -12.52 -1.07 5.44
CA VAL A 90 -13.30 -0.21 6.34
C VAL A 90 -14.72 -0.78 6.51
N ASN A 91 -15.51 -0.21 7.41
CA ASN A 91 -16.89 -0.61 7.67
C ASN A 91 -17.02 -2.12 7.97
N ASP A 92 -16.21 -2.64 8.89
CA ASP A 92 -16.21 -4.06 9.28
C ASP A 92 -16.02 -5.04 8.08
N GLY A 93 -15.14 -4.66 7.13
CA GLY A 93 -14.82 -5.46 5.97
C GLY A 93 -15.78 -5.32 4.78
N GLN A 94 -16.73 -4.39 4.85
CA GLN A 94 -17.70 -4.18 3.76
C GLN A 94 -17.13 -3.37 2.59
N SER A 95 -16.14 -2.50 2.84
CA SER A 95 -15.43 -1.74 1.82
C SER A 95 -13.99 -2.22 1.72
N ILE A 96 -13.61 -2.67 0.54
CA ILE A 96 -12.29 -3.20 0.17
C ILE A 96 -11.87 -2.58 -1.17
N GLN A 97 -10.63 -2.81 -1.59
CA GLN A 97 -10.16 -2.42 -2.91
C GLN A 97 -10.75 -3.35 -3.98
N GLY A 98 -11.92 -2.99 -4.51
CA GLY A 98 -12.70 -3.81 -5.44
C GLY A 98 -11.95 -4.17 -6.71
N TYR A 99 -11.15 -3.25 -7.23
CA TYR A 99 -10.37 -3.42 -8.47
C TYR A 99 -9.23 -4.45 -8.37
N LEU A 100 -8.86 -4.88 -7.16
CA LEU A 100 -7.83 -5.90 -6.93
C LEU A 100 -8.42 -7.29 -6.66
N GLN A 101 -9.74 -7.47 -6.71
CA GLN A 101 -10.35 -8.71 -6.23
C GLN A 101 -10.09 -9.93 -7.11
N ASP A 102 -9.69 -9.77 -8.37
CA ASP A 102 -9.21 -10.89 -9.20
C ASP A 102 -7.95 -11.55 -8.58
N ASP A 103 -7.13 -10.76 -7.88
CA ASP A 103 -5.92 -11.23 -7.21
C ASP A 103 -6.11 -11.52 -5.73
N LEU A 104 -6.96 -10.76 -5.04
CA LEU A 104 -7.13 -10.81 -3.58
C LEU A 104 -8.37 -11.59 -3.13
N GLU A 105 -9.16 -12.19 -4.03
CA GLU A 105 -10.30 -13.01 -3.65
C GLU A 105 -9.88 -14.10 -2.65
N GLY A 106 -10.63 -14.19 -1.55
CA GLY A 106 -10.37 -15.15 -0.47
C GLY A 106 -9.29 -14.74 0.54
N ILE A 107 -8.58 -13.63 0.33
CA ILE A 107 -7.71 -13.05 1.35
C ILE A 107 -8.60 -12.40 2.44
N PRO A 108 -8.43 -12.76 3.74
CA PRO A 108 -9.24 -12.17 4.80
C PRO A 108 -9.01 -10.67 4.92
N THR A 109 -10.02 -9.93 5.37
CA THR A 109 -9.92 -8.49 5.63
C THR A 109 -9.31 -8.20 7.00
N ILE A 110 -8.64 -7.05 7.11
CA ILE A 110 -8.19 -6.47 8.37
C ILE A 110 -8.69 -5.02 8.44
N PRO A 111 -9.18 -4.53 9.61
CA PRO A 111 -9.57 -3.14 9.77
C PRO A 111 -8.40 -2.18 9.48
N HIS A 112 -8.71 -1.04 8.86
CA HIS A 112 -7.74 -0.02 8.44
C HIS A 112 -6.88 0.54 9.58
N ASP A 113 -7.38 0.52 10.82
CA ASP A 113 -6.68 0.98 12.02
C ASP A 113 -5.71 -0.05 12.62
N LEU A 114 -5.65 -1.25 12.00
CA LEU A 114 -4.71 -2.33 12.31
C LEU A 114 -4.65 -2.67 13.82
N PRO A 115 -5.72 -3.16 14.44
CA PRO A 115 -5.70 -3.56 15.85
C PRO A 115 -4.60 -4.59 16.12
N PHE A 116 -3.80 -4.39 17.18
CA PHE A 116 -2.62 -5.23 17.47
C PHE A 116 -2.95 -6.72 17.58
N GLU A 117 -4.09 -7.05 18.20
CA GLU A 117 -4.55 -8.44 18.34
C GLU A 117 -4.87 -9.07 16.98
N ALA A 118 -5.45 -8.29 16.05
CA ALA A 118 -5.75 -8.76 14.70
C ALA A 118 -4.45 -8.98 13.91
N VAL A 119 -3.52 -8.04 13.99
CA VAL A 119 -2.19 -8.16 13.36
C VAL A 119 -1.43 -9.37 13.90
N GLN A 120 -1.38 -9.54 15.24
CA GLN A 120 -0.72 -10.66 15.88
C GLN A 120 -1.33 -12.03 15.51
N ALA A 121 -2.66 -12.09 15.40
CA ALA A 121 -3.37 -13.32 15.03
C ALA A 121 -3.02 -13.80 13.61
N LEU A 122 -2.65 -12.89 12.72
CA LEU A 122 -2.23 -13.17 11.35
C LEU A 122 -0.78 -13.71 11.28
N LYS A 123 0.00 -13.58 12.35
CA LYS A 123 1.40 -14.03 12.44
C LYS A 123 2.23 -13.57 11.24
N PRO A 124 2.31 -12.26 10.98
CA PRO A 124 3.12 -11.75 9.89
C PRO A 124 4.62 -12.02 10.15
N ASP A 125 5.40 -12.13 9.10
CA ASP A 125 6.86 -12.11 9.14
C ASP A 125 7.44 -10.76 8.70
N LEU A 126 6.58 -9.89 8.10
CA LEU A 126 6.89 -8.52 7.74
C LEU A 126 5.63 -7.65 7.79
N ILE A 127 5.77 -6.46 8.36
CA ILE A 127 4.75 -5.41 8.34
C ILE A 127 5.32 -4.21 7.59
N ILE A 128 4.63 -3.76 6.55
CA ILE A 128 4.96 -2.54 5.80
C ILE A 128 3.88 -1.51 6.10
N MET A 129 4.28 -0.33 6.54
CA MET A 129 3.41 0.81 6.83
C MET A 129 3.67 1.92 5.83
N ASP A 130 2.62 2.48 5.28
CA ASP A 130 2.69 3.56 4.30
C ASP A 130 3.42 4.79 4.87
N SER A 131 3.01 5.26 6.04
CA SER A 131 3.51 6.50 6.58
C SER A 131 3.74 6.48 8.09
N ALA A 132 4.53 7.45 8.57
CA ALA A 132 4.81 7.64 9.99
C ALA A 132 3.54 7.85 10.82
N SER A 133 2.48 8.44 10.24
CA SER A 133 1.21 8.68 10.93
C SER A 133 0.51 7.39 11.37
N MET A 134 0.70 6.28 10.65
CA MET A 134 0.12 4.97 11.00
C MET A 134 0.73 4.38 12.26
N VAL A 135 1.94 4.80 12.62
CA VAL A 135 2.71 4.25 13.75
C VAL A 135 2.95 5.23 14.88
N GLU A 136 2.27 6.37 14.86
CA GLU A 136 2.35 7.37 15.93
C GLU A 136 1.87 6.85 17.31
N GLY A 137 2.25 7.58 18.37
CA GLY A 137 1.80 7.27 19.73
C GLY A 137 2.39 6.00 20.33
N GLY A 138 3.58 5.56 19.86
CA GLY A 138 4.26 4.35 20.34
C GLY A 138 3.74 3.07 19.70
N LYS A 139 2.99 3.17 18.60
CA LYS A 139 2.52 2.00 17.84
C LYS A 139 3.65 1.30 17.13
N TYR A 140 4.69 2.04 16.66
CA TYR A 140 5.84 1.44 16.00
C TYR A 140 6.49 0.33 16.83
N GLU A 141 6.77 0.62 18.11
CA GLU A 141 7.39 -0.35 19.02
C GLU A 141 6.47 -1.55 19.28
N GLN A 142 5.17 -1.36 19.27
CA GLN A 142 4.20 -2.44 19.46
C GLN A 142 4.13 -3.37 18.25
N TYR A 143 4.06 -2.83 17.02
CA TYR A 143 4.12 -3.63 15.81
C TYR A 143 5.47 -4.34 15.67
N SER A 144 6.58 -3.67 15.99
CA SER A 144 7.92 -4.25 15.94
C SER A 144 8.14 -5.41 16.93
N GLN A 145 7.27 -5.55 17.96
CA GLN A 145 7.26 -6.73 18.83
C GLN A 145 6.52 -7.92 18.18
N ILE A 146 5.69 -7.68 17.18
CA ILE A 146 4.96 -8.71 16.44
C ILE A 146 5.81 -9.24 15.29
N ALA A 147 6.33 -8.33 14.45
CA ALA A 147 7.18 -8.66 13.31
C ALA A 147 8.07 -7.45 12.93
N PRO A 148 9.15 -7.65 12.16
CA PRO A 148 9.87 -6.55 11.52
C PRO A 148 8.90 -5.57 10.87
N THR A 149 8.97 -4.28 11.24
CA THR A 149 8.06 -3.22 10.78
C THR A 149 8.85 -2.19 10.02
N TYR A 150 8.54 -2.00 8.75
CA TYR A 150 9.17 -1.05 7.85
C TYR A 150 8.18 0.07 7.48
N VAL A 151 8.56 1.32 7.69
CA VAL A 151 7.75 2.50 7.35
C VAL A 151 8.27 3.11 6.05
N ILE A 152 7.43 3.21 5.02
CA ILE A 152 7.83 3.69 3.70
C ILE A 152 8.24 5.17 3.74
N GLY A 153 7.39 6.05 4.26
CA GLY A 153 7.61 7.49 4.25
C GLY A 153 7.26 8.20 5.55
N LYS A 154 7.58 9.48 5.62
CA LYS A 154 7.17 10.35 6.73
C LYS A 154 5.77 10.91 6.54
N ASP A 155 5.44 11.20 5.30
CA ASP A 155 4.21 11.88 4.91
C ASP A 155 3.29 10.91 4.16
N VAL A 156 2.00 11.16 4.23
CA VAL A 156 0.97 10.54 3.40
C VAL A 156 1.05 11.14 1.99
N ASN A 157 0.62 10.42 0.97
CA ASN A 157 0.66 10.83 -0.45
C ASN A 157 2.08 10.97 -1.02
N THR A 158 2.96 10.06 -0.70
CA THR A 158 4.22 9.87 -1.41
C THR A 158 3.94 9.54 -2.88
N ASP A 159 4.85 9.89 -3.78
CA ASP A 159 4.74 9.46 -5.18
C ASP A 159 4.70 7.94 -5.25
N TRP A 160 3.63 7.37 -5.80
CA TRP A 160 3.41 5.92 -5.89
C TRP A 160 4.56 5.19 -6.62
N ARG A 161 5.27 5.87 -7.52
CA ARG A 161 6.43 5.31 -8.21
C ARG A 161 7.60 5.09 -7.27
N GLU A 162 7.83 6.05 -6.38
CA GLU A 162 8.85 5.92 -5.33
C GLU A 162 8.43 4.88 -4.29
N GLU A 163 7.14 4.82 -3.93
CA GLU A 163 6.60 3.77 -3.04
C GLU A 163 6.82 2.38 -3.63
N LEU A 164 6.48 2.18 -4.91
CA LEU A 164 6.70 0.90 -5.59
C LEU A 164 8.17 0.48 -5.58
N LYS A 165 9.11 1.41 -5.82
CA LYS A 165 10.55 1.14 -5.76
C LYS A 165 11.01 0.75 -4.36
N LEU A 166 10.57 1.50 -3.33
CA LEU A 166 10.91 1.22 -1.95
C LEU A 166 10.35 -0.13 -1.49
N ILE A 167 9.11 -0.44 -1.85
CA ILE A 167 8.50 -1.74 -1.57
C ILE A 167 9.25 -2.85 -2.32
N GLY A 168 9.63 -2.60 -3.58
CA GLY A 168 10.49 -3.49 -4.35
C GLY A 168 11.82 -3.77 -3.65
N GLU A 169 12.49 -2.72 -3.13
CA GLU A 169 13.72 -2.86 -2.34
C GLU A 169 13.45 -3.68 -1.07
N VAL A 170 12.40 -3.36 -0.32
CA VAL A 170 12.04 -4.08 0.92
C VAL A 170 11.75 -5.56 0.65
N LEU A 171 11.21 -5.90 -0.50
CA LEU A 171 10.84 -7.28 -0.86
C LEU A 171 11.92 -8.01 -1.69
N GLY A 172 13.02 -7.33 -2.08
CA GLY A 172 14.04 -7.89 -2.99
C GLY A 172 13.53 -8.11 -4.40
N LYS A 173 12.68 -7.19 -4.88
CA LYS A 173 11.98 -7.21 -6.16
C LYS A 173 12.20 -5.93 -6.98
N GLU A 174 13.41 -5.39 -6.89
CA GLU A 174 13.77 -4.15 -7.56
C GLU A 174 13.67 -4.25 -9.09
N GLU A 175 14.00 -5.43 -9.65
CA GLU A 175 13.90 -5.66 -11.10
C GLU A 175 12.43 -5.68 -11.55
N GLU A 176 11.55 -6.34 -10.78
CA GLU A 176 10.12 -6.37 -11.04
C GLU A 176 9.49 -4.97 -10.91
N ALA A 177 9.88 -4.20 -9.87
CA ALA A 177 9.40 -2.83 -9.69
C ALA A 177 9.77 -1.92 -10.86
N ASN A 178 11.01 -1.99 -11.33
CA ASN A 178 11.46 -1.23 -12.49
C ASN A 178 10.70 -1.64 -13.77
N LYS A 179 10.46 -2.94 -13.96
CA LYS A 179 9.69 -3.44 -15.12
C LYS A 179 8.25 -2.93 -15.10
N VAL A 180 7.58 -2.98 -13.93
CA VAL A 180 6.21 -2.45 -13.76
C VAL A 180 6.16 -0.97 -14.10
N LEU A 181 7.15 -0.18 -13.67
CA LEU A 181 7.22 1.25 -14.00
C LEU A 181 7.44 1.48 -15.49
N GLU A 182 8.35 0.74 -16.13
CA GLU A 182 8.59 0.85 -17.57
C GLU A 182 7.33 0.52 -18.39
N GLU A 183 6.58 -0.52 -18.00
CA GLU A 183 5.32 -0.91 -18.63
C GLU A 183 4.24 0.15 -18.46
N TYR A 184 4.12 0.72 -17.26
CA TYR A 184 3.18 1.82 -16.98
C TYR A 184 3.50 3.08 -17.79
N GLU A 185 4.76 3.53 -17.81
CA GLU A 185 5.17 4.73 -18.54
C GLU A 185 4.97 4.57 -20.06
N ALA A 186 5.23 3.38 -20.59
CA ALA A 186 4.96 3.09 -22.00
C ALA A 186 3.46 3.18 -22.31
N LYS A 187 2.61 2.59 -21.44
CA LYS A 187 1.15 2.64 -21.56
C LYS A 187 0.62 4.08 -21.48
N ALA A 188 1.10 4.85 -20.50
CA ALA A 188 0.68 6.25 -20.34
C ALA A 188 1.06 7.11 -21.57
N ALA A 189 2.26 6.91 -22.11
CA ALA A 189 2.71 7.62 -23.30
C ALA A 189 1.89 7.26 -24.54
N GLU A 190 1.56 5.99 -24.74
CA GLU A 190 0.69 5.54 -25.85
C GLU A 190 -0.72 6.10 -25.71
N ALA A 191 -1.31 5.98 -24.51
CA ALA A 191 -2.65 6.51 -24.23
C ALA A 191 -2.74 8.03 -24.46
N LYS A 192 -1.75 8.77 -23.97
CA LYS A 192 -1.65 10.21 -24.20
C LYS A 192 -1.67 10.57 -25.69
N ALA A 193 -0.89 9.84 -26.51
CA ALA A 193 -0.83 10.09 -27.94
C ALA A 193 -2.18 9.80 -28.63
N VAL A 194 -2.85 8.70 -28.26
CA VAL A 194 -4.18 8.36 -28.79
C VAL A 194 -5.21 9.41 -28.41
N ILE A 195 -5.27 9.81 -27.14
CA ILE A 195 -6.23 10.80 -26.65
C ILE A 195 -5.97 12.17 -27.33
N GLU A 196 -4.69 12.59 -27.48
CA GLU A 196 -4.36 13.85 -28.14
C GLU A 196 -4.76 13.85 -29.61
N GLU A 197 -4.66 12.72 -30.32
CA GLU A 197 -5.08 12.56 -31.71
C GLU A 197 -6.62 12.62 -31.84
N LYS A 198 -7.35 11.95 -30.94
CA LYS A 198 -8.81 11.77 -31.05
C LYS A 198 -9.62 12.91 -30.42
N ALA A 199 -9.31 13.28 -29.20
CA ALA A 199 -10.03 14.26 -28.42
C ALA A 199 -9.26 15.58 -28.21
N GLY A 200 -7.98 15.63 -28.56
CA GLY A 200 -7.11 16.75 -28.23
C GLY A 200 -6.70 16.72 -26.75
N ARG A 201 -6.75 17.88 -26.12
CA ARG A 201 -6.47 18.01 -24.69
C ARG A 201 -7.64 18.71 -24.00
N PRO A 202 -8.80 18.05 -23.87
CA PRO A 202 -9.97 18.66 -23.28
C PRO A 202 -9.76 18.92 -21.78
N PRO A 203 -10.44 19.93 -21.20
CA PRO A 203 -10.55 20.03 -19.76
C PRO A 203 -11.48 18.95 -19.23
N VAL A 204 -11.00 18.19 -18.25
CA VAL A 204 -11.72 17.08 -17.63
C VAL A 204 -11.70 17.20 -16.12
N ALA A 205 -12.66 16.60 -15.43
CA ALA A 205 -12.64 16.49 -13.98
C ALA A 205 -13.15 15.13 -13.52
N ALA A 206 -12.61 14.63 -12.39
CA ALA A 206 -13.16 13.49 -11.69
C ALA A 206 -13.86 13.97 -10.41
N VAL A 207 -15.07 13.48 -10.21
CA VAL A 207 -15.95 13.84 -9.08
C VAL A 207 -16.45 12.57 -8.41
N TRP A 208 -16.32 12.50 -7.10
CA TRP A 208 -16.80 11.39 -6.28
C TRP A 208 -18.07 11.81 -5.54
N LEU A 209 -19.13 11.02 -5.66
CA LEU A 209 -20.39 11.17 -4.94
C LEU A 209 -20.49 10.07 -3.89
N VAL A 210 -20.50 10.48 -2.63
CA VAL A 210 -20.62 9.59 -1.47
C VAL A 210 -21.37 10.26 -0.33
N GLY A 211 -22.33 9.55 0.26
CA GLY A 211 -23.15 10.04 1.39
C GLY A 211 -23.90 11.34 1.06
N GLY A 212 -24.32 11.52 -0.18
CA GLY A 212 -25.02 12.71 -0.66
C GLY A 212 -24.14 13.94 -0.86
N GLN A 213 -22.82 13.80 -0.81
CA GLN A 213 -21.85 14.89 -0.99
C GLN A 213 -20.93 14.64 -2.16
N PHE A 214 -20.54 15.72 -2.86
CA PHE A 214 -19.57 15.66 -3.93
C PHE A 214 -18.18 16.03 -3.43
N PHE A 215 -17.19 15.31 -3.96
CA PHE A 215 -15.78 15.59 -3.79
C PHE A 215 -15.12 15.68 -5.16
N ILE A 216 -14.14 16.57 -5.32
CA ILE A 216 -13.38 16.73 -6.56
C ILE A 216 -11.94 16.26 -6.33
N VAL A 217 -11.37 15.61 -7.32
CA VAL A 217 -9.99 15.12 -7.26
C VAL A 217 -8.98 16.27 -7.28
N ASN A 218 -7.91 16.12 -6.52
CA ASN A 218 -6.76 17.02 -6.57
C ASN A 218 -5.97 16.85 -7.87
N GLU A 219 -5.41 17.93 -8.42
CA GLU A 219 -4.63 17.91 -9.67
C GLU A 219 -3.41 17.01 -9.59
N HIS A 220 -2.79 16.86 -8.42
CA HIS A 220 -1.48 16.24 -8.25
C HIS A 220 -1.54 14.84 -7.64
N PHE A 221 -2.70 14.38 -7.18
CA PHE A 221 -2.86 13.13 -6.45
C PHE A 221 -3.92 12.23 -7.06
N SER A 222 -3.88 10.91 -6.71
CA SER A 222 -4.88 9.93 -7.15
C SER A 222 -5.11 9.96 -8.67
N SER A 223 -6.35 9.80 -9.13
CA SER A 223 -6.72 9.86 -10.56
C SER A 223 -6.41 11.21 -11.21
N GLY A 224 -6.27 12.29 -10.45
CA GLY A 224 -5.84 13.59 -10.98
C GLY A 224 -4.40 13.59 -11.49
N ALA A 225 -3.48 12.94 -10.77
CA ALA A 225 -2.09 12.79 -11.23
C ALA A 225 -2.03 12.03 -12.57
N VAL A 226 -2.89 11.01 -12.76
CA VAL A 226 -3.00 10.29 -14.03
C VAL A 226 -3.55 11.19 -15.13
N MET A 227 -4.70 11.82 -14.91
CA MET A 227 -5.37 12.66 -15.91
C MET A 227 -4.50 13.83 -16.37
N TYR A 228 -3.98 14.59 -15.43
CA TYR A 228 -3.31 15.86 -15.72
C TYR A 228 -1.80 15.69 -15.89
N GLY A 229 -1.17 14.88 -15.04
CA GLY A 229 0.27 14.62 -15.08
C GLY A 229 0.65 13.68 -16.21
N ASP A 230 0.16 12.47 -16.18
CA ASP A 230 0.59 11.41 -17.09
C ASP A 230 -0.02 11.57 -18.50
N LEU A 231 -1.34 11.74 -18.58
CA LEU A 231 -2.05 11.89 -19.86
C LEU A 231 -2.03 13.31 -20.42
N GLY A 232 -1.71 14.32 -19.60
CA GLY A 232 -1.58 15.71 -20.02
C GLY A 232 -2.91 16.36 -20.43
N LEU A 233 -4.04 15.88 -19.91
CA LEU A 233 -5.33 16.53 -20.02
C LEU A 233 -5.32 17.86 -19.26
N LYS A 234 -6.30 18.73 -19.49
CA LYS A 234 -6.34 20.03 -18.81
C LYS A 234 -7.12 19.94 -17.51
N ALA A 235 -6.52 20.42 -16.42
CA ALA A 235 -7.23 20.64 -15.18
C ALA A 235 -8.10 21.90 -15.30
N PRO A 236 -9.41 21.85 -14.98
CA PRO A 236 -10.26 23.03 -14.85
C PRO A 236 -9.72 24.02 -13.81
N GLN A 237 -10.02 25.32 -13.97
CA GLN A 237 -9.56 26.34 -13.03
C GLN A 237 -9.99 26.04 -11.59
N VAL A 238 -11.21 25.54 -11.39
CA VAL A 238 -11.72 25.15 -10.06
C VAL A 238 -10.88 24.05 -9.42
N VAL A 239 -10.41 23.07 -10.19
CA VAL A 239 -9.53 22.00 -9.72
C VAL A 239 -8.18 22.57 -9.29
N GLN A 240 -7.59 23.45 -10.12
CA GLN A 240 -6.31 24.10 -9.80
C GLN A 240 -6.40 24.91 -8.51
N GLU A 241 -7.44 25.78 -8.38
CA GLU A 241 -7.66 26.61 -7.19
C GLU A 241 -7.82 25.77 -5.90
N ILE A 242 -8.52 24.64 -5.98
CA ILE A 242 -8.66 23.74 -4.83
C ILE A 242 -7.33 23.05 -4.52
N SER A 243 -6.63 22.56 -5.52
CA SER A 243 -5.38 21.81 -5.38
C SER A 243 -4.24 22.66 -4.79
N GLU A 244 -4.21 23.97 -5.05
CA GLU A 244 -3.25 24.90 -4.45
C GLU A 244 -3.39 25.03 -2.93
N ASN A 245 -4.56 24.70 -2.37
CA ASN A 245 -4.90 24.95 -0.97
C ASN A 245 -4.98 23.69 -0.09
N THR A 246 -4.76 22.50 -0.65
CA THR A 246 -4.84 21.23 0.07
C THR A 246 -3.88 20.19 -0.50
N VAL A 247 -3.49 19.25 0.34
CA VAL A 247 -2.76 18.02 -0.03
C VAL A 247 -3.66 16.78 0.01
N ASP A 248 -4.96 16.98 0.22
CA ASP A 248 -5.92 15.88 0.22
C ASP A 248 -6.14 15.37 -1.21
N ASN A 249 -6.29 14.08 -1.39
CA ASN A 249 -6.58 13.45 -2.69
C ASN A 249 -7.93 13.93 -3.26
N TRP A 250 -8.91 14.10 -2.38
CA TRP A 250 -10.27 14.48 -2.71
C TRP A 250 -10.76 15.57 -1.77
N SER A 251 -11.29 16.66 -2.31
CA SER A 251 -11.78 17.79 -1.55
C SER A 251 -13.29 17.96 -1.73
N PRO A 252 -14.04 18.29 -0.67
CA PRO A 252 -15.47 18.53 -0.79
C PRO A 252 -15.74 19.72 -1.73
N ILE A 253 -16.74 19.58 -2.58
CA ILE A 253 -17.18 20.62 -3.53
C ILE A 253 -18.69 20.76 -3.50
N SER A 254 -19.19 21.99 -3.51
CA SER A 254 -20.63 22.25 -3.58
C SER A 254 -21.19 22.13 -4.98
N LEU A 255 -22.50 21.90 -5.09
CA LEU A 255 -23.19 21.89 -6.40
C LEU A 255 -23.05 23.20 -7.14
N GLU A 256 -23.11 24.34 -6.42
CA GLU A 256 -22.91 25.66 -7.02
C GLU A 256 -21.52 25.78 -7.66
N LYS A 257 -20.49 25.25 -7.00
CA LYS A 257 -19.13 25.30 -7.53
C LYS A 257 -18.93 24.31 -8.68
N LEU A 258 -19.67 23.18 -8.69
CA LEU A 258 -19.68 22.25 -9.83
C LEU A 258 -20.29 22.87 -11.08
N VAL A 259 -21.27 23.78 -10.95
CA VAL A 259 -21.85 24.53 -12.08
C VAL A 259 -20.83 25.48 -12.73
N GLU A 260 -19.85 25.96 -11.96
CA GLU A 260 -18.74 26.78 -12.44
C GLU A 260 -17.61 25.98 -13.10
N LEU A 261 -17.69 24.63 -13.03
CA LEU A 261 -16.66 23.76 -13.55
C LEU A 261 -16.63 23.80 -15.08
N ASP A 262 -15.53 24.30 -15.64
CA ASP A 262 -15.28 24.40 -17.07
C ASP A 262 -14.72 23.10 -17.68
N ALA A 263 -15.19 21.94 -17.18
CA ALA A 263 -14.85 20.63 -17.71
C ALA A 263 -15.73 20.28 -18.91
N GLU A 264 -15.12 19.79 -19.98
CA GLU A 264 -15.82 19.24 -21.15
C GLU A 264 -16.33 17.82 -20.87
N TYR A 265 -15.56 17.02 -20.13
CA TYR A 265 -15.90 15.67 -19.72
C TYR A 265 -15.81 15.54 -18.20
N LEU A 266 -16.72 14.75 -17.63
CA LEU A 266 -16.80 14.48 -16.21
C LEU A 266 -16.77 12.97 -15.97
N PHE A 267 -15.82 12.53 -15.17
CA PHE A 267 -15.76 11.16 -14.65
C PHE A 267 -16.40 11.15 -13.26
N LEU A 268 -17.57 10.50 -13.14
CA LEU A 268 -18.34 10.45 -11.91
C LEU A 268 -18.14 9.09 -11.21
N ILE A 269 -17.49 9.09 -10.07
CA ILE A 269 -17.42 7.93 -9.21
C ILE A 269 -18.62 7.96 -8.26
N ASN A 270 -19.55 7.01 -8.42
CA ASN A 270 -20.83 7.03 -7.73
C ASN A 270 -20.93 5.92 -6.69
N SER A 271 -20.75 6.26 -5.41
CA SER A 271 -20.91 5.33 -4.28
C SER A 271 -22.35 5.29 -3.74
N ASP A 272 -23.21 6.24 -4.13
CA ASP A 272 -24.58 6.34 -3.63
C ASP A 272 -25.61 5.63 -4.54
N GLY A 273 -25.19 5.20 -5.72
CA GLY A 273 -26.04 4.55 -6.72
C GLY A 273 -26.93 5.53 -7.50
N ASN A 274 -27.63 4.99 -8.50
CA ASN A 274 -28.37 5.77 -9.52
C ASN A 274 -29.60 6.54 -8.99
N GLU A 275 -30.11 6.20 -7.82
CA GLU A 275 -31.26 6.87 -7.18
C GLU A 275 -30.83 7.99 -6.21
N SER A 276 -29.55 8.36 -6.22
CA SER A 276 -29.00 9.39 -5.35
C SER A 276 -29.69 10.74 -5.57
N THR A 277 -30.16 11.35 -4.47
CA THR A 277 -30.86 12.65 -4.50
C THR A 277 -30.06 13.76 -5.17
N PRO A 278 -28.72 13.92 -4.93
CA PRO A 278 -27.92 14.94 -5.56
C PRO A 278 -27.92 14.88 -7.09
N LEU A 279 -27.99 13.71 -7.72
CA LEU A 279 -28.02 13.56 -9.17
C LEU A 279 -29.37 13.99 -9.79
N SER A 280 -30.42 14.06 -8.99
CA SER A 280 -31.73 14.56 -9.40
C SER A 280 -31.86 16.09 -9.28
N ASP A 281 -30.95 16.78 -8.58
CA ASP A 281 -30.94 18.20 -8.33
C ASP A 281 -30.85 19.01 -9.63
N THR A 282 -31.48 20.18 -9.66
CA THR A 282 -31.45 21.08 -10.79
C THR A 282 -30.08 21.71 -11.03
N LEU A 283 -29.30 21.92 -9.96
CA LEU A 283 -27.93 22.43 -10.07
C LEU A 283 -27.03 21.39 -10.71
N TRP A 284 -27.11 20.11 -10.29
CA TRP A 284 -26.38 19.02 -10.96
C TRP A 284 -26.68 19.00 -12.47
N LYS A 285 -27.96 19.05 -12.83
CA LYS A 285 -28.39 19.06 -14.23
C LYS A 285 -27.97 20.31 -15.00
N SER A 286 -27.50 21.35 -14.31
CA SER A 286 -26.98 22.57 -14.96
C SER A 286 -25.45 22.59 -15.07
N VAL A 287 -24.75 21.59 -14.57
CA VAL A 287 -23.31 21.40 -14.79
C VAL A 287 -23.06 21.25 -16.31
N PRO A 288 -22.11 21.99 -16.91
CA PRO A 288 -21.93 21.99 -18.37
C PRO A 288 -21.72 20.61 -18.99
N ALA A 289 -20.86 19.76 -18.40
CA ALA A 289 -20.63 18.41 -18.88
C ALA A 289 -21.88 17.52 -18.77
N VAL A 290 -22.71 17.70 -17.72
CA VAL A 290 -23.98 16.98 -17.56
C VAL A 290 -24.98 17.39 -18.63
N GLN A 291 -25.09 18.69 -18.93
CA GLN A 291 -25.97 19.18 -20.00
C GLN A 291 -25.55 18.70 -21.39
N ALA A 292 -24.25 18.55 -21.61
CA ALA A 292 -23.70 18.05 -22.85
C ALA A 292 -23.85 16.52 -23.02
N GLY A 293 -24.16 15.80 -21.92
CA GLY A 293 -24.18 14.35 -21.89
C GLY A 293 -22.79 13.70 -21.82
N ASN A 294 -21.78 14.47 -21.45
CA ASN A 294 -20.37 14.05 -21.37
C ASN A 294 -20.00 13.63 -19.94
N VAL A 295 -20.81 12.78 -19.34
CA VAL A 295 -20.55 12.21 -18.02
C VAL A 295 -20.37 10.71 -18.16
N PHE A 296 -19.23 10.22 -17.70
CA PHE A 296 -18.92 8.79 -17.62
C PHE A 296 -18.98 8.38 -16.16
N GLU A 297 -19.84 7.40 -15.85
CA GLU A 297 -20.09 6.95 -14.48
C GLU A 297 -19.34 5.66 -14.21
N PHE A 298 -18.70 5.62 -13.04
CA PHE A 298 -17.91 4.50 -12.52
C PHE A 298 -18.38 4.13 -11.12
N SER A 299 -18.21 2.86 -10.78
CA SER A 299 -18.48 2.34 -9.44
C SER A 299 -17.31 2.67 -8.47
N GLU A 300 -17.60 2.76 -7.18
CA GLU A 300 -16.57 2.85 -6.13
C GLU A 300 -15.66 1.60 -6.06
N ASN A 301 -16.08 0.48 -6.65
CA ASN A 301 -15.28 -0.74 -6.71
C ASN A 301 -14.21 -0.70 -7.81
N GLU A 302 -14.24 0.32 -8.67
CA GLU A 302 -13.23 0.54 -9.69
C GLU A 302 -12.06 1.37 -9.12
N SER A 303 -10.99 1.48 -9.88
CA SER A 303 -9.69 1.99 -9.42
C SER A 303 -9.60 3.48 -9.11
N TRP A 304 -10.62 4.28 -9.47
CA TRP A 304 -10.58 5.75 -9.49
C TRP A 304 -10.24 6.44 -8.15
N LEU A 305 -10.56 5.79 -7.03
CA LEU A 305 -10.33 6.32 -5.68
C LEU A 305 -8.95 5.95 -5.10
N TYR A 306 -8.17 5.17 -5.84
CA TYR A 306 -6.92 4.58 -5.39
C TYR A 306 -5.74 5.08 -6.22
N THR A 307 -4.53 4.69 -5.83
CA THR A 307 -3.29 4.97 -6.55
C THR A 307 -2.37 3.75 -6.50
N GLY A 308 -1.54 3.59 -7.52
CA GLY A 308 -0.62 2.47 -7.68
C GLY A 308 -0.52 2.08 -9.14
N ALA A 309 0.34 1.14 -9.47
CA ALA A 309 0.58 0.75 -10.86
C ALA A 309 -0.66 0.15 -11.52
N ILE A 310 -1.41 -0.68 -10.79
CA ILE A 310 -2.62 -1.34 -11.28
C ILE A 310 -3.76 -0.35 -11.37
N ALA A 311 -4.02 0.39 -10.27
CA ALA A 311 -5.09 1.39 -10.24
C ALA A 311 -4.93 2.41 -11.36
N ASN A 312 -3.75 3.00 -11.49
CA ASN A 312 -3.49 4.03 -12.47
C ASN A 312 -3.53 3.49 -13.91
N SER A 313 -3.09 2.23 -14.13
CA SER A 313 -3.20 1.57 -15.44
C SER A 313 -4.66 1.35 -15.85
N GLN A 314 -5.54 0.99 -14.91
CA GLN A 314 -6.98 0.84 -15.18
C GLN A 314 -7.65 2.19 -15.42
N ILE A 315 -7.25 3.25 -14.69
CA ILE A 315 -7.74 4.62 -14.95
C ILE A 315 -7.37 5.06 -16.36
N ILE A 316 -6.15 4.75 -16.84
CA ILE A 316 -5.76 5.03 -18.23
C ILE A 316 -6.67 4.30 -19.22
N ASP A 317 -6.97 3.01 -18.99
CA ASP A 317 -7.86 2.23 -19.85
C ASP A 317 -9.27 2.85 -19.88
N HIS A 318 -9.84 3.18 -18.74
CA HIS A 318 -11.16 3.84 -18.67
C HIS A 318 -11.19 5.16 -19.43
N ILE A 319 -10.14 5.99 -19.34
CA ILE A 319 -10.07 7.26 -20.07
C ILE A 319 -9.91 7.01 -21.57
N LEU A 320 -9.14 6.02 -21.99
CA LEU A 320 -9.02 5.61 -23.38
C LEU A 320 -10.36 5.14 -23.96
N ASP A 321 -11.11 4.34 -23.21
CA ASP A 321 -12.44 3.87 -23.62
C ASP A 321 -13.44 5.04 -23.79
N CYS A 322 -13.28 6.09 -22.98
CA CYS A 322 -14.15 7.26 -23.02
C CYS A 322 -13.76 8.30 -24.08
N LEU A 323 -12.46 8.50 -24.32
CA LEU A 323 -11.95 9.61 -25.14
C LEU A 323 -11.14 9.16 -26.38
N GLY A 324 -10.83 7.87 -26.48
CA GLY A 324 -9.98 7.30 -27.54
C GLY A 324 -10.73 6.77 -28.76
N GLU A 325 -12.07 6.78 -28.75
CA GLU A 325 -12.89 6.29 -29.89
C GLU A 325 -13.05 7.30 -31.07
#